data_56cb69981279db50f121a45ee6fb46bf
#
_entry.id   56cb69981279db50f121a45ee6fb46bf
#
_cell.length_a   1.000
_cell.length_b   1.000
_cell.length_c   1.000
_cell.angle_alpha   90.00
_cell.angle_beta   90.00
_cell.angle_gamma   90.00
#
_symmetry.space_group_name_H-M   'P 1'
#
loop_
_entity.id
_entity.type
_entity.pdbx_description
1 polymer ?
#
loop_
_entity_poly.entity_id
_entity_poly.type
_entity_poly.pdbx_seq_one_letter_code
_entity_poly.pdbx_strand_id
1 'polypeptide(L)'
;GLGALLVLAGLAEATGVGKLISKPLKGIISKGRVGLADVGERLNQPGQMPTVGSNLGNVGQQNELAVANNLPGRISTRLPTAKQIDEDPMSGELIIGLEEMKKDPKLFDFNVSITKDYPNMRSVDAETIDATSERFIEHVKDNLLYLHDEVPEGTRVRSRKWYDGARAITDRWSQEYNVPDTSIAGVLAGLSPQKDWYQNVSLAQRTLEVATKQKDFKFTKQMEKTFVNLPSLNKPKYKPILDAIKNKSYAEIVDENPAVQATLRAMFVRLYDQTYNKPDYKIVSPEGEFLEVATNADGTPSKAAWGSLNEISKAVASIDAAGDVNTISRLMGERHKVRNFYNNIYDPNSSFGDVTIDTHAVAAGLLRPLSGNSLEVDHNFKNQAIKGRGTTKGSAKTGVSGNYGLYAEAYRRAAAEREILPRQMQSITWEAVRGLFPDKFKASAKNVADIDAIWQSYKNGDIELDETRRLVNERANGVNAPTWE
;
A
#
# COMPACT_ATOMS: atom_id res chain seq x y z
N GLY A 1 -22.89 -17.93 22.97
CA GLY A 1 -23.08 -17.37 24.28
C GLY A 1 -21.97 -16.37 24.62
N LEU A 2 -21.98 -15.79 25.80
CA LEU A 2 -21.00 -14.78 26.25
C LEU A 2 -19.52 -15.20 26.05
N GLY A 3 -19.20 -16.48 26.19
CA GLY A 3 -17.84 -16.98 25.99
C GLY A 3 -17.35 -16.91 24.55
N ALA A 4 -18.24 -17.12 23.58
CA ALA A 4 -17.90 -17.00 22.17
C ALA A 4 -17.72 -15.52 21.76
N LEU A 5 -18.50 -14.61 22.35
CA LEU A 5 -18.40 -13.18 22.12
C LEU A 5 -17.07 -12.61 22.65
N LEU A 6 -16.63 -13.06 23.83
CA LEU A 6 -15.33 -12.66 24.39
C LEU A 6 -14.14 -13.14 23.53
N VAL A 7 -14.22 -14.35 22.97
CA VAL A 7 -13.19 -14.88 22.07
C VAL A 7 -13.19 -14.11 20.74
N LEU A 8 -14.37 -13.76 20.22
CA LEU A 8 -14.49 -13.00 18.98
C LEU A 8 -14.01 -11.55 19.17
N ALA A 9 -14.33 -10.92 20.27
CA ALA A 9 -13.83 -9.58 20.60
C ALA A 9 -12.30 -9.59 20.75
N GLY A 10 -11.73 -10.57 21.45
CA GLY A 10 -10.29 -10.74 21.57
C GLY A 10 -9.59 -10.99 20.22
N LEU A 11 -10.22 -11.74 19.32
CA LEU A 11 -9.70 -11.94 17.95
C LEU A 11 -9.78 -10.67 17.12
N ALA A 12 -10.85 -9.90 17.23
CA ALA A 12 -11.00 -8.62 16.56
C ALA A 12 -9.93 -7.61 17.05
N GLU A 13 -9.66 -7.57 18.36
CA GLU A 13 -8.57 -6.75 18.93
C GLU A 13 -7.18 -7.22 18.45
N ALA A 14 -6.92 -8.54 18.46
CA ALA A 14 -5.67 -9.10 17.98
C ALA A 14 -5.44 -8.83 16.48
N THR A 15 -6.51 -8.69 15.71
CA THR A 15 -6.44 -8.32 14.29
C THR A 15 -6.28 -6.80 14.05
N GLY A 16 -6.36 -5.99 15.10
CA GLY A 16 -6.26 -4.54 15.03
C GLY A 16 -7.55 -3.81 14.62
N VAL A 17 -8.59 -4.53 14.21
CA VAL A 17 -9.89 -3.93 13.84
C VAL A 17 -10.65 -3.49 15.09
N GLY A 18 -10.62 -4.29 16.17
CA GLY A 18 -11.29 -3.97 17.44
C GLY A 18 -10.78 -2.69 18.10
N LYS A 19 -9.48 -2.43 18.05
CA LYS A 19 -8.88 -1.19 18.61
C LYS A 19 -9.31 0.08 17.87
N LEU A 20 -9.64 -0.05 16.58
CA LEU A 20 -9.99 1.08 15.72
C LEU A 20 -11.48 1.46 15.81
N ILE A 21 -12.35 0.52 16.20
CA ILE A 21 -13.81 0.72 16.17
C ILE A 21 -14.45 0.69 17.56
N SER A 22 -13.67 0.49 18.62
CA SER A 22 -14.16 0.23 20.01
C SER A 22 -14.80 1.43 20.74
N LYS A 23 -15.00 2.59 20.10
CA LYS A 23 -15.79 3.69 20.68
C LYS A 23 -17.22 3.69 20.10
N PRO A 24 -18.25 3.88 20.93
CA PRO A 24 -19.63 3.85 20.46
C PRO A 24 -19.92 5.00 19.51
N LEU A 25 -20.46 4.67 18.34
CA LEU A 25 -20.97 5.58 17.30
C LEU A 25 -22.21 6.41 17.76
N LYS A 26 -22.42 6.59 19.04
CA LYS A 26 -23.52 7.42 19.56
C LYS A 26 -23.12 8.89 19.45
N GLY A 27 -23.44 9.51 18.36
CA GLY A 27 -23.35 10.96 18.22
C GLY A 27 -23.10 11.57 16.85
N ILE A 28 -22.88 10.79 15.80
CA ILE A 28 -22.43 11.32 14.51
C ILE A 28 -23.55 11.51 13.45
N ILE A 29 -24.79 11.28 13.78
CA ILE A 29 -25.89 11.38 12.79
C ILE A 29 -26.46 12.82 12.62
N SER A 30 -25.94 13.81 13.30
CA SER A 30 -26.63 15.12 13.32
C SER A 30 -25.93 16.34 12.74
N LYS A 31 -24.73 16.26 12.20
CA LYS A 31 -24.13 17.46 11.56
C LYS A 31 -23.26 17.08 10.34
N GLY A 32 -23.80 17.31 9.14
CA GLY A 32 -23.00 17.30 7.94
C GLY A 32 -23.74 16.91 6.65
N ARG A 33 -24.92 17.50 6.40
CA ARG A 33 -25.43 17.61 5.03
C ARG A 33 -24.86 18.89 4.42
N VAL A 34 -23.69 18.82 3.81
CA VAL A 34 -23.31 19.77 2.77
C VAL A 34 -23.86 19.22 1.46
N GLY A 35 -24.66 20.00 0.76
CA GLY A 35 -25.40 19.54 -0.40
C GLY A 35 -24.47 19.16 -1.55
N LEU A 36 -24.74 17.99 -2.14
CA LEU A 36 -24.08 17.45 -3.34
C LEU A 36 -24.16 18.35 -4.58
N ALA A 37 -24.94 19.44 -4.54
CA ALA A 37 -25.10 20.37 -5.65
C ALA A 37 -23.88 21.31 -5.84
N ASP A 38 -23.10 21.57 -4.81
CA ASP A 38 -21.99 22.54 -4.86
C ASP A 38 -20.66 21.92 -5.35
N VAL A 39 -20.60 20.60 -5.40
CA VAL A 39 -19.41 19.85 -5.87
C VAL A 39 -19.39 19.66 -7.38
N GLY A 40 -20.56 19.59 -8.01
CA GLY A 40 -20.69 19.34 -9.46
C GLY A 40 -20.21 20.51 -10.33
N GLU A 41 -20.34 21.76 -9.87
CA GLU A 41 -19.94 22.94 -10.65
C GLU A 41 -18.43 23.21 -10.64
N ARG A 42 -17.68 22.70 -9.64
CA ARG A 42 -16.22 22.88 -9.56
C ARG A 42 -15.43 21.85 -10.37
N LEU A 43 -16.03 20.74 -10.77
CA LEU A 43 -15.38 19.67 -11.53
C LEU A 43 -15.37 19.92 -13.04
N ASN A 44 -16.11 20.90 -13.55
CA ASN A 44 -16.23 21.18 -14.98
C ASN A 44 -15.44 22.39 -15.49
N GLN A 45 -14.51 22.95 -14.71
CA GLN A 45 -13.57 23.92 -15.23
C GLN A 45 -12.24 23.23 -15.57
N PRO A 46 -11.74 23.31 -16.81
CA PRO A 46 -10.40 22.85 -17.14
C PRO A 46 -9.40 23.77 -16.43
N GLY A 47 -9.01 23.36 -15.22
CA GLY A 47 -7.92 24.02 -14.50
C GLY A 47 -6.63 23.78 -15.27
N GLN A 48 -5.98 24.87 -15.68
CA GLN A 48 -4.58 24.82 -16.10
C GLN A 48 -3.80 24.08 -15.02
N MET A 49 -3.08 23.02 -15.40
CA MET A 49 -2.12 22.39 -14.51
C MET A 49 -1.17 23.46 -13.99
N PRO A 50 -1.00 23.62 -12.67
CA PRO A 50 0.08 24.45 -12.18
C PRO A 50 1.37 23.79 -12.65
N THR A 51 2.15 24.52 -13.42
CA THR A 51 3.55 24.17 -13.72
C THR A 51 4.23 23.95 -12.38
N VAL A 52 4.70 22.73 -12.14
CA VAL A 52 5.50 22.37 -10.97
C VAL A 52 6.85 23.05 -11.15
N GLY A 53 6.88 24.34 -10.87
CA GLY A 53 8.11 25.14 -10.87
C GLY A 53 8.87 24.88 -9.58
N SER A 54 10.11 24.53 -9.73
CA SER A 54 11.34 24.64 -8.91
C SER A 54 11.30 24.98 -7.40
N ASN A 55 10.20 24.78 -6.65
CA ASN A 55 10.08 25.18 -5.23
C ASN A 55 9.62 24.04 -4.31
N LEU A 56 9.98 22.79 -4.61
CA LEU A 56 9.70 21.64 -3.73
C LEU A 56 10.55 21.62 -2.43
N GLY A 57 11.38 22.60 -2.21
CA GLY A 57 12.19 22.74 -1.00
C GLY A 57 11.49 23.37 0.21
N ASN A 58 10.22 23.76 0.09
CA ASN A 58 9.53 24.47 1.18
C ASN A 58 8.27 23.72 1.63
N VAL A 59 8.40 22.92 2.68
CA VAL A 59 7.31 22.11 3.28
C VAL A 59 6.11 22.98 3.67
N GLY A 60 6.32 24.23 4.07
CA GLY A 60 5.24 25.18 4.35
C GLY A 60 4.36 25.47 3.13
N GLN A 61 4.94 25.64 1.95
CA GLN A 61 4.18 25.87 0.71
C GLN A 61 3.47 24.60 0.24
N GLN A 62 4.04 23.42 0.49
CA GLN A 62 3.36 22.14 0.20
C GLN A 62 2.11 21.95 1.07
N ASN A 63 2.14 22.37 2.33
CA ASN A 63 0.98 22.31 3.21
C ASN A 63 -0.13 23.27 2.78
N GLU A 64 0.20 24.47 2.32
CA GLU A 64 -0.79 25.42 1.77
C GLU A 64 -1.43 24.91 0.46
N LEU A 65 -0.62 24.31 -0.43
CA LEU A 65 -1.11 23.64 -1.65
C LEU A 65 -1.97 22.40 -1.31
N ALA A 66 -1.60 21.64 -0.29
CA ALA A 66 -2.33 20.48 0.18
C ALA A 66 -3.73 20.85 0.71
N VAL A 67 -3.82 21.94 1.47
CA VAL A 67 -5.12 22.46 1.97
C VAL A 67 -6.01 22.88 0.80
N ALA A 68 -5.43 23.49 -0.25
CA ALA A 68 -6.18 23.94 -1.42
C ALA A 68 -6.70 22.77 -2.29
N ASN A 69 -6.07 21.60 -2.21
CA ASN A 69 -6.43 20.39 -2.99
C ASN A 69 -7.07 19.30 -2.12
N ASN A 70 -7.58 19.64 -0.95
CA ASN A 70 -8.13 18.67 -0.02
C ASN A 70 -9.48 18.12 -0.51
N LEU A 71 -9.47 16.91 -1.07
CA LEU A 71 -10.71 16.23 -1.45
C LEU A 71 -11.30 15.50 -0.23
N PRO A 72 -12.65 15.49 -0.09
CA PRO A 72 -13.32 14.94 1.10
C PRO A 72 -13.01 13.45 1.39
N GLY A 73 -12.59 12.69 0.39
CA GLY A 73 -12.29 11.27 0.53
C GLY A 73 -10.84 10.94 0.88
N ARG A 74 -9.95 11.92 0.92
CA ARG A 74 -8.53 11.68 1.27
C ARG A 74 -8.34 11.50 2.77
N ILE A 75 -7.28 10.78 3.14
CA ILE A 75 -6.88 10.55 4.54
C ILE A 75 -5.44 10.99 4.76
N SER A 76 -5.08 11.32 5.99
CA SER A 76 -3.68 11.59 6.34
C SER A 76 -2.78 10.40 6.00
N THR A 77 -1.60 10.65 5.45
CA THR A 77 -0.59 9.61 5.21
C THR A 77 0.08 9.14 6.51
N ARG A 78 -0.09 9.87 7.58
CA ARG A 78 0.26 9.55 8.94
C ARG A 78 -1.00 9.26 9.76
N LEU A 79 -0.92 8.38 10.78
CA LEU A 79 -2.04 8.15 11.67
C LEU A 79 -2.19 9.34 12.64
N PRO A 80 -3.22 10.16 12.49
CA PRO A 80 -3.52 11.23 13.45
C PRO A 80 -4.00 10.65 14.79
N THR A 81 -4.06 11.47 15.83
CA THR A 81 -4.64 11.06 17.11
C THR A 81 -6.12 10.74 16.95
N ALA A 82 -6.67 9.94 17.86
CA ALA A 82 -8.09 9.57 17.81
C ALA A 82 -9.00 10.83 17.76
N LYS A 83 -8.66 11.87 18.52
CA LYS A 83 -9.40 13.15 18.52
C LYS A 83 -9.35 13.82 17.13
N GLN A 84 -8.18 13.87 16.52
CA GLN A 84 -8.01 14.49 15.19
C GLN A 84 -8.76 13.69 14.11
N ILE A 85 -8.81 12.35 14.18
CA ILE A 85 -9.61 11.54 13.25
C ILE A 85 -11.10 11.83 13.39
N ASP A 86 -11.58 12.07 14.63
CA ASP A 86 -13.00 12.36 14.89
C ASP A 86 -13.41 13.73 14.37
N GLU A 87 -12.50 14.70 14.38
CA GLU A 87 -12.72 16.08 13.90
C GLU A 87 -12.49 16.19 12.38
N ASP A 88 -11.33 15.72 11.90
CA ASP A 88 -10.92 15.78 10.49
C ASP A 88 -9.89 14.68 10.20
N PRO A 89 -10.16 13.75 9.28
CA PRO A 89 -9.23 12.68 8.91
C PRO A 89 -7.95 13.21 8.26
N MET A 90 -7.95 14.45 7.78
CA MET A 90 -6.79 15.12 7.19
C MET A 90 -6.05 16.01 8.17
N SER A 91 -6.53 16.16 9.41
CA SER A 91 -5.88 17.01 10.40
C SER A 91 -4.47 16.55 10.77
N GLY A 92 -3.63 17.48 11.10
CA GLY A 92 -2.23 17.23 11.46
C GLY A 92 -1.31 17.22 10.25
N GLU A 93 -0.15 16.61 10.40
CA GLU A 93 0.84 16.50 9.33
C GLU A 93 0.41 15.48 8.28
N LEU A 94 0.34 15.90 7.05
CA LEU A 94 -0.28 15.13 5.97
C LEU A 94 0.72 14.41 5.07
N ILE A 95 1.98 14.85 5.05
CA ILE A 95 3.01 14.30 4.18
C ILE A 95 4.09 13.62 5.00
N ILE A 96 4.37 12.35 4.71
CA ILE A 96 5.52 11.65 5.27
C ILE A 96 6.74 11.92 4.40
N GLY A 97 7.74 12.55 4.99
CA GLY A 97 9.00 12.91 4.36
C GLY A 97 10.06 13.21 5.38
N LEU A 98 11.15 13.83 4.94
CA LEU A 98 12.34 14.13 5.74
C LEU A 98 12.00 14.98 6.97
N GLU A 99 11.22 16.05 6.80
CA GLU A 99 10.87 16.97 7.88
C GLU A 99 10.04 16.31 8.99
N GLU A 100 9.14 15.39 8.61
CA GLU A 100 8.38 14.59 9.58
C GLU A 100 9.28 13.65 10.38
N MET A 101 10.26 13.02 9.72
CA MET A 101 11.22 12.15 10.41
C MET A 101 12.07 12.92 11.40
N LYS A 102 12.52 14.14 11.07
CA LYS A 102 13.34 15.00 11.92
C LYS A 102 12.65 15.45 13.22
N LYS A 103 11.32 15.39 13.29
CA LYS A 103 10.56 15.71 14.52
C LYS A 103 10.81 14.73 15.68
N ASP A 104 11.34 13.53 15.39
CA ASP A 104 11.87 12.59 16.38
C ASP A 104 13.38 12.34 16.13
N PRO A 105 14.26 13.21 16.67
CA PRO A 105 15.68 13.17 16.35
C PRO A 105 16.35 11.83 16.67
N LYS A 106 15.96 11.18 17.77
CA LYS A 106 16.52 9.87 18.16
C LYS A 106 16.22 8.79 17.13
N LEU A 107 14.99 8.80 16.61
CA LEU A 107 14.53 7.83 15.66
C LEU A 107 15.08 8.14 14.27
N PHE A 108 15.17 9.42 13.92
CA PHE A 108 15.80 9.90 12.71
C PHE A 108 17.26 9.46 12.65
N ASP A 109 18.06 9.76 13.69
CA ASP A 109 19.46 9.35 13.79
C ASP A 109 19.62 7.84 13.64
N PHE A 110 18.77 7.07 14.30
CA PHE A 110 18.81 5.61 14.22
C PHE A 110 18.53 5.11 12.79
N ASN A 111 17.44 5.58 12.18
CA ASN A 111 17.02 5.14 10.84
C ASN A 111 18.00 5.56 9.75
N VAL A 112 18.58 6.76 9.84
CA VAL A 112 19.60 7.25 8.91
C VAL A 112 20.90 6.47 9.09
N SER A 113 21.32 6.22 10.35
CA SER A 113 22.57 5.48 10.62
C SER A 113 22.57 4.08 10.02
N ILE A 114 21.40 3.42 9.95
CA ILE A 114 21.28 2.08 9.35
C ILE A 114 21.64 2.10 7.86
N THR A 115 21.32 3.19 7.14
CA THR A 115 21.58 3.27 5.69
C THR A 115 23.08 3.24 5.36
N LYS A 116 23.96 3.63 6.27
CA LYS A 116 25.42 3.56 6.10
C LYS A 116 25.93 2.13 5.88
N ASP A 117 25.20 1.15 6.40
CA ASP A 117 25.58 -0.27 6.30
C ASP A 117 25.11 -0.90 4.97
N TYR A 118 24.28 -0.21 4.18
CA TYR A 118 23.80 -0.75 2.91
C TYR A 118 24.95 -0.91 1.90
N PRO A 119 24.93 -1.97 1.07
CA PRO A 119 26.00 -2.24 0.10
C PRO A 119 26.19 -1.10 -0.91
N ASN A 120 25.12 -0.40 -1.24
CA ASN A 120 25.09 0.69 -2.21
C ASN A 120 25.43 2.08 -1.63
N MET A 121 25.91 2.14 -0.37
CA MET A 121 26.30 3.40 0.25
C MET A 121 27.81 3.40 0.54
N ARG A 122 28.57 4.30 -0.09
CA ARG A 122 29.97 4.52 0.25
C ARG A 122 30.10 5.03 1.67
N SER A 123 31.16 4.61 2.37
CA SER A 123 31.51 5.18 3.66
C SER A 123 32.11 6.57 3.48
N VAL A 124 31.69 7.51 4.32
CA VAL A 124 32.28 8.85 4.41
C VAL A 124 32.62 9.10 5.87
N ASP A 125 33.89 9.43 6.13
CA ASP A 125 34.38 9.68 7.48
C ASP A 125 33.78 10.99 8.04
N ALA A 126 33.43 10.96 9.34
CA ALA A 126 32.93 12.11 10.10
C ALA A 126 31.69 12.80 9.51
N GLU A 127 30.89 12.08 8.73
CA GLU A 127 29.66 12.61 8.14
C GLU A 127 28.57 12.78 9.21
N THR A 128 27.88 13.94 9.20
CA THR A 128 26.71 14.19 10.07
C THR A 128 25.52 13.34 9.64
N ILE A 129 24.55 13.16 10.54
CA ILE A 129 23.30 12.45 10.22
C ILE A 129 22.54 13.15 9.09
N ASP A 130 22.45 14.49 9.11
CA ASP A 130 21.81 15.25 8.04
C ASP A 130 22.51 15.06 6.69
N ALA A 131 23.84 15.12 6.65
CA ALA A 131 24.60 14.87 5.42
C ALA A 131 24.43 13.44 4.93
N THR A 132 24.38 12.45 5.83
CA THR A 132 24.11 11.05 5.48
C THR A 132 22.71 10.89 4.90
N SER A 133 21.69 11.52 5.51
CA SER A 133 20.33 11.45 5.03
C SER A 133 20.17 12.06 3.64
N GLU A 134 20.78 13.22 3.42
CA GLU A 134 20.76 13.90 2.12
C GLU A 134 21.46 13.07 1.05
N ARG A 135 22.64 12.54 1.33
CA ARG A 135 23.38 11.66 0.42
C ARG A 135 22.60 10.39 0.09
N PHE A 136 21.88 9.82 1.07
CA PHE A 136 21.02 8.66 0.83
C PHE A 136 19.84 9.02 -0.09
N ILE A 137 19.17 10.14 0.17
CA ILE A 137 18.05 10.64 -0.65
C ILE A 137 18.51 10.88 -2.08
N GLU A 138 19.63 11.57 -2.28
CA GLU A 138 20.18 11.85 -3.61
C GLU A 138 20.57 10.55 -4.33
N HIS A 139 21.19 9.61 -3.63
CA HIS A 139 21.54 8.31 -4.22
C HIS A 139 20.31 7.54 -4.70
N VAL A 140 19.25 7.49 -3.88
CA VAL A 140 17.97 6.87 -4.24
C VAL A 140 17.32 7.61 -5.39
N LYS A 141 17.26 8.94 -5.34
CA LYS A 141 16.73 9.79 -6.41
C LYS A 141 17.40 9.50 -7.76
N ASP A 142 18.72 9.47 -7.76
CA ASP A 142 19.49 9.25 -8.99
C ASP A 142 19.28 7.84 -9.57
N ASN A 143 19.10 6.82 -8.72
CA ASN A 143 18.74 5.47 -9.18
C ASN A 143 17.34 5.44 -9.80
N LEU A 144 16.39 6.19 -9.22
CA LEU A 144 15.03 6.31 -9.79
C LEU A 144 15.05 7.01 -11.15
N LEU A 145 15.84 8.09 -11.29
CA LEU A 145 16.03 8.79 -12.55
C LEU A 145 16.67 7.88 -13.61
N TYR A 146 17.70 7.13 -13.22
CA TYR A 146 18.32 6.14 -14.11
C TYR A 146 17.28 5.11 -14.60
N LEU A 147 16.52 4.49 -13.69
CA LEU A 147 15.48 3.53 -14.10
C LEU A 147 14.39 4.15 -14.96
N HIS A 148 13.96 5.36 -14.64
CA HIS A 148 12.97 6.09 -15.43
C HIS A 148 13.43 6.30 -16.88
N ASP A 149 14.70 6.67 -17.05
CA ASP A 149 15.27 7.00 -18.37
C ASP A 149 15.58 5.74 -19.19
N GLU A 150 15.91 4.61 -18.55
CA GLU A 150 16.11 3.31 -19.21
C GLU A 150 14.82 2.65 -19.71
N VAL A 151 13.66 3.02 -19.15
CA VAL A 151 12.37 2.46 -19.58
C VAL A 151 11.98 3.02 -20.95
N PRO A 152 11.58 2.17 -21.92
CA PRO A 152 11.08 2.63 -23.22
C PRO A 152 9.91 3.62 -23.09
N GLU A 153 9.85 4.62 -23.97
CA GLU A 153 8.84 5.69 -23.90
C GLU A 153 7.41 5.16 -23.84
N GLY A 154 7.09 4.16 -24.67
CA GLY A 154 5.76 3.54 -24.65
C GLY A 154 5.39 2.95 -23.29
N THR A 155 6.35 2.33 -22.62
CA THR A 155 6.18 1.78 -21.26
C THR A 155 6.01 2.90 -20.24
N ARG A 156 6.81 3.98 -20.32
CA ARG A 156 6.65 5.15 -19.43
C ARG A 156 5.25 5.75 -19.54
N VAL A 157 4.75 5.95 -20.75
CA VAL A 157 3.42 6.50 -21.01
C VAL A 157 2.32 5.61 -20.42
N ARG A 158 2.43 4.29 -20.60
CA ARG A 158 1.46 3.34 -20.02
C ARG A 158 1.54 3.30 -18.50
N SER A 159 2.74 3.18 -17.95
CA SER A 159 2.94 3.05 -16.49
C SER A 159 2.47 4.27 -15.71
N ARG A 160 2.49 5.46 -16.28
CA ARG A 160 1.90 6.67 -15.67
C ARG A 160 0.42 6.52 -15.34
N LYS A 161 -0.31 5.69 -16.10
CA LYS A 161 -1.77 5.51 -15.97
C LYS A 161 -2.18 4.50 -14.90
N TRP A 162 -1.25 3.87 -14.21
CA TRP A 162 -1.54 2.81 -13.25
C TRP A 162 -2.60 3.19 -12.22
N TYR A 163 -2.43 4.33 -11.57
CA TYR A 163 -3.40 4.80 -10.56
C TYR A 163 -4.67 5.38 -11.19
N ASP A 164 -4.59 5.92 -12.41
CA ASP A 164 -5.77 6.31 -13.18
C ASP A 164 -6.64 5.09 -13.49
N GLY A 165 -6.02 3.96 -13.86
CA GLY A 165 -6.70 2.68 -14.05
C GLY A 165 -7.31 2.14 -12.74
N ALA A 166 -6.59 2.25 -11.63
CA ALA A 166 -7.13 1.88 -10.32
C ALA A 166 -8.34 2.75 -9.94
N ARG A 167 -8.31 4.05 -10.22
CA ARG A 167 -9.44 4.96 -10.03
C ARG A 167 -10.62 4.59 -10.94
N ALA A 168 -10.36 4.29 -12.21
CA ALA A 168 -11.39 3.86 -13.16
C ALA A 168 -12.10 2.57 -12.69
N ILE A 169 -11.36 1.61 -12.11
CA ILE A 169 -11.96 0.43 -11.46
C ILE A 169 -12.86 0.86 -10.31
N THR A 170 -12.39 1.74 -9.45
CA THR A 170 -13.13 2.23 -8.28
C THR A 170 -14.44 2.90 -8.69
N ASP A 171 -14.41 3.76 -9.70
CA ASP A 171 -15.59 4.46 -10.22
C ASP A 171 -16.60 3.49 -10.85
N ARG A 172 -16.13 2.55 -11.66
CA ARG A 172 -16.97 1.51 -12.27
C ARG A 172 -17.65 0.63 -11.22
N TRP A 173 -16.89 0.17 -10.23
CA TRP A 173 -17.43 -0.69 -9.17
C TRP A 173 -18.34 0.07 -8.21
N SER A 174 -18.10 1.37 -8.00
CA SER A 174 -19.02 2.19 -7.21
C SER A 174 -20.44 2.17 -7.80
N GLN A 175 -20.55 2.25 -9.12
CA GLN A 175 -21.83 2.14 -9.83
C GLN A 175 -22.36 0.70 -9.85
N GLU A 176 -21.50 -0.28 -10.15
CA GLU A 176 -21.89 -1.68 -10.31
C GLU A 176 -22.40 -2.32 -9.01
N TYR A 177 -21.73 -2.04 -7.90
CA TYR A 177 -22.03 -2.63 -6.58
C TYR A 177 -22.83 -1.70 -5.68
N ASN A 178 -23.08 -0.48 -6.08
CA ASN A 178 -23.72 0.56 -5.27
C ASN A 178 -23.02 0.76 -3.90
N VAL A 179 -21.69 0.85 -3.94
CA VAL A 179 -20.80 1.07 -2.79
C VAL A 179 -20.02 2.36 -3.01
N PRO A 180 -19.89 3.25 -2.02
CA PRO A 180 -19.12 4.50 -2.18
C PRO A 180 -17.68 4.23 -2.64
N ASP A 181 -17.17 5.09 -3.53
CA ASP A 181 -15.82 5.00 -4.08
C ASP A 181 -14.72 5.01 -3.01
N THR A 182 -14.89 5.80 -1.96
CA THR A 182 -14.01 5.81 -0.78
C THR A 182 -13.95 4.43 -0.10
N SER A 183 -15.11 3.76 0.02
CA SER A 183 -15.17 2.40 0.56
C SER A 183 -14.44 1.40 -0.33
N ILE A 184 -14.59 1.50 -1.66
CA ILE A 184 -13.91 0.62 -2.61
C ILE A 184 -12.40 0.85 -2.60
N ALA A 185 -11.95 2.10 -2.55
CA ALA A 185 -10.53 2.42 -2.35
C ALA A 185 -10.00 1.82 -1.04
N GLY A 186 -10.80 1.84 0.03
CA GLY A 186 -10.52 1.18 1.30
C GLY A 186 -10.42 -0.35 1.18
N VAL A 187 -11.28 -0.99 0.38
CA VAL A 187 -11.22 -2.44 0.09
C VAL A 187 -9.91 -2.79 -0.61
N LEU A 188 -9.58 -2.08 -1.70
CA LEU A 188 -8.34 -2.29 -2.44
C LEU A 188 -7.10 -2.09 -1.56
N ALA A 189 -7.07 -1.00 -0.80
CA ALA A 189 -5.94 -0.70 0.08
C ALA A 189 -5.83 -1.72 1.23
N GLY A 190 -6.93 -2.12 1.84
CA GLY A 190 -6.98 -3.09 2.93
C GLY A 190 -6.49 -4.49 2.53
N LEU A 191 -6.74 -4.92 1.29
CA LEU A 191 -6.31 -6.22 0.74
C LEU A 191 -4.92 -6.21 0.12
N SER A 192 -4.28 -5.04 -0.03
CA SER A 192 -3.00 -4.89 -0.73
C SER A 192 -1.76 -5.52 -0.05
N PRO A 193 -1.71 -5.80 1.26
CA PRO A 193 -0.51 -6.39 1.86
C PRO A 193 -0.15 -7.75 1.25
N GLN A 194 1.11 -7.89 0.81
CA GLN A 194 1.65 -9.12 0.23
C GLN A 194 0.88 -9.65 -1.00
N LYS A 195 0.27 -8.77 -1.76
CA LYS A 195 -0.41 -9.08 -3.02
C LYS A 195 0.19 -8.27 -4.16
N ASP A 196 0.32 -8.92 -5.33
CA ASP A 196 0.45 -8.19 -6.58
C ASP A 196 -0.87 -7.49 -6.93
N TRP A 197 -0.81 -6.56 -7.87
CA TRP A 197 -1.96 -5.77 -8.25
C TRP A 197 -3.13 -6.61 -8.79
N TYR A 198 -2.85 -7.61 -9.61
CA TYR A 198 -3.90 -8.42 -10.24
C TYR A 198 -4.65 -9.28 -9.22
N GLN A 199 -3.93 -9.88 -8.28
CA GLN A 199 -4.52 -10.58 -7.16
C GLN A 199 -5.33 -9.63 -6.27
N ASN A 200 -4.80 -8.44 -5.99
CA ASN A 200 -5.47 -7.45 -5.15
C ASN A 200 -6.82 -7.05 -5.75
N VAL A 201 -6.86 -6.69 -7.03
CA VAL A 201 -8.10 -6.35 -7.76
C VAL A 201 -9.07 -7.53 -7.76
N SER A 202 -8.60 -8.74 -8.05
CA SER A 202 -9.46 -9.94 -8.04
C SER A 202 -10.08 -10.20 -6.66
N LEU A 203 -9.29 -10.13 -5.59
CA LEU A 203 -9.79 -10.35 -4.22
C LEU A 203 -10.75 -9.24 -3.78
N ALA A 204 -10.50 -8.00 -4.19
CA ALA A 204 -11.40 -6.88 -3.93
C ALA A 204 -12.75 -7.07 -4.63
N GLN A 205 -12.75 -7.44 -5.91
CA GLN A 205 -13.98 -7.73 -6.66
C GLN A 205 -14.79 -8.86 -6.00
N ARG A 206 -14.14 -9.97 -5.63
CA ARG A 206 -14.78 -11.11 -4.95
C ARG A 206 -15.39 -10.70 -3.60
N THR A 207 -14.72 -9.82 -2.86
CA THR A 207 -15.24 -9.29 -1.60
C THR A 207 -16.51 -8.47 -1.83
N LEU A 208 -16.50 -7.56 -2.81
CA LEU A 208 -17.64 -6.75 -3.20
C LEU A 208 -18.81 -7.62 -3.71
N GLU A 209 -18.54 -8.59 -4.55
CA GLU A 209 -19.54 -9.52 -5.09
C GLU A 209 -20.30 -10.24 -3.96
N VAL A 210 -19.57 -10.79 -2.98
CA VAL A 210 -20.21 -11.48 -1.86
C VAL A 210 -20.96 -10.52 -0.95
N ALA A 211 -20.39 -9.36 -0.67
CA ALA A 211 -20.99 -8.38 0.24
C ALA A 211 -22.26 -7.71 -0.33
N THR A 212 -22.42 -7.70 -1.66
CA THR A 212 -23.53 -7.00 -2.34
C THR A 212 -24.46 -7.94 -3.08
N LYS A 213 -23.97 -8.62 -4.13
CA LYS A 213 -24.80 -9.46 -5.01
C LYS A 213 -25.15 -10.81 -4.40
N GLN A 214 -24.28 -11.36 -3.54
CA GLN A 214 -24.48 -12.66 -2.89
C GLN A 214 -24.82 -12.53 -1.40
N LYS A 215 -25.18 -11.34 -0.93
CA LYS A 215 -25.41 -11.04 0.48
C LYS A 215 -26.49 -11.91 1.16
N ASP A 216 -27.46 -12.40 0.39
CA ASP A 216 -28.58 -13.23 0.88
C ASP A 216 -28.31 -14.74 0.75
N PHE A 217 -27.16 -15.12 0.17
CA PHE A 217 -26.76 -16.52 0.03
C PHE A 217 -26.48 -17.11 1.43
N LYS A 218 -27.13 -18.27 1.74
CA LYS A 218 -27.00 -18.93 3.03
C LYS A 218 -25.70 -19.74 3.14
N PHE A 219 -25.10 -19.75 4.31
CA PHE A 219 -24.00 -20.65 4.63
C PHE A 219 -24.38 -22.12 4.41
N THR A 220 -23.52 -22.89 3.76
CA THR A 220 -23.78 -24.25 3.35
C THR A 220 -22.84 -25.27 4.00
N LYS A 221 -23.26 -26.55 4.00
CA LYS A 221 -22.40 -27.68 4.40
C LYS A 221 -21.12 -27.77 3.55
N GLN A 222 -21.17 -27.29 2.29
CA GLN A 222 -19.98 -27.28 1.43
C GLN A 222 -18.96 -26.25 1.90
N MET A 223 -19.38 -25.07 2.35
CA MET A 223 -18.53 -24.07 2.97
C MET A 223 -17.90 -24.58 4.27
N GLU A 224 -18.64 -25.36 5.06
CA GLU A 224 -18.11 -26.03 6.27
C GLU A 224 -17.02 -27.05 5.91
N LYS A 225 -17.21 -27.86 4.85
CA LYS A 225 -16.16 -28.76 4.34
C LYS A 225 -14.94 -27.99 3.86
N THR A 226 -15.12 -26.87 3.17
CA THR A 226 -14.03 -25.99 2.75
C THR A 226 -13.23 -25.49 3.96
N PHE A 227 -13.88 -25.06 5.03
CA PHE A 227 -13.20 -24.67 6.27
C PHE A 227 -12.30 -25.79 6.80
N VAL A 228 -12.83 -27.02 6.90
CA VAL A 228 -12.10 -28.20 7.42
C VAL A 228 -10.88 -28.52 6.55
N ASN A 229 -11.01 -28.38 5.24
CA ASN A 229 -9.96 -28.70 4.26
C ASN A 229 -8.90 -27.61 4.10
N LEU A 230 -9.08 -26.44 4.72
CA LEU A 230 -8.13 -25.33 4.65
C LEU A 230 -7.28 -25.22 5.92
N PRO A 231 -6.02 -25.70 5.93
CA PRO A 231 -5.16 -25.68 7.13
C PRO A 231 -4.95 -24.27 7.68
N SER A 232 -5.04 -23.25 6.85
CA SER A 232 -4.92 -21.85 7.25
C SER A 232 -6.11 -21.37 8.09
N LEU A 233 -7.30 -21.97 7.92
CA LEU A 233 -8.54 -21.66 8.63
C LEU A 233 -8.92 -22.71 9.67
N ASN A 234 -8.62 -23.98 9.46
CA ASN A 234 -8.95 -25.06 10.39
C ASN A 234 -8.05 -25.02 11.64
N LYS A 235 -8.26 -24.00 12.45
CA LYS A 235 -7.53 -23.73 13.70
C LYS A 235 -8.53 -23.52 14.84
N PRO A 236 -8.20 -23.97 16.07
CA PRO A 236 -9.10 -23.82 17.23
C PRO A 236 -9.66 -22.40 17.40
N LYS A 237 -8.82 -21.38 17.20
CA LYS A 237 -9.21 -19.97 17.33
C LYS A 237 -10.27 -19.50 16.35
N TYR A 238 -10.46 -20.18 15.22
CA TYR A 238 -11.44 -19.81 14.19
C TYR A 238 -12.75 -20.61 14.27
N LYS A 239 -12.81 -21.68 15.08
CA LYS A 239 -14.05 -22.45 15.28
C LYS A 239 -15.22 -21.60 15.79
N PRO A 240 -15.06 -20.75 16.83
CA PRO A 240 -16.14 -19.87 17.27
C PRO A 240 -16.67 -18.95 16.17
N ILE A 241 -15.78 -18.48 15.26
CA ILE A 241 -16.18 -17.65 14.12
C ILE A 241 -17.03 -18.47 13.15
N LEU A 242 -16.59 -19.69 12.82
CA LEU A 242 -17.35 -20.60 11.95
C LEU A 242 -18.74 -20.87 12.55
N ASP A 243 -18.81 -21.23 13.83
CA ASP A 243 -20.08 -21.57 14.49
C ASP A 243 -21.05 -20.38 14.52
N ALA A 244 -20.54 -19.16 14.65
CA ALA A 244 -21.36 -17.94 14.66
C ALA A 244 -21.99 -17.59 13.30
N ILE A 245 -21.43 -18.08 12.19
CA ILE A 245 -21.91 -17.79 10.82
C ILE A 245 -22.71 -18.95 10.19
N LYS A 246 -22.73 -20.13 10.83
CA LYS A 246 -23.52 -21.27 10.34
C LYS A 246 -24.99 -20.91 10.19
N ASN A 247 -25.59 -21.37 9.09
CA ASN A 247 -27.01 -21.14 8.72
C ASN A 247 -27.37 -19.66 8.47
N LYS A 248 -26.42 -18.74 8.50
CA LYS A 248 -26.66 -17.32 8.18
C LYS A 248 -26.25 -17.00 6.74
N SER A 249 -26.82 -15.96 6.19
CA SER A 249 -26.31 -15.26 5.02
C SER A 249 -25.35 -14.15 5.45
N TYR A 250 -24.61 -13.55 4.48
CA TYR A 250 -23.76 -12.39 4.76
C TYR A 250 -24.57 -11.25 5.41
N ALA A 251 -25.78 -10.98 4.88
CA ALA A 251 -26.66 -9.93 5.39
C ALA A 251 -27.16 -10.21 6.81
N GLU A 252 -27.37 -11.47 7.18
CA GLU A 252 -27.83 -11.87 8.51
C GLU A 252 -26.71 -11.90 9.56
N ILE A 253 -25.47 -11.75 9.14
CA ILE A 253 -24.33 -11.64 10.06
C ILE A 253 -24.27 -10.20 10.57
N VAL A 254 -24.89 -9.98 11.73
CA VAL A 254 -24.90 -8.71 12.45
C VAL A 254 -24.37 -8.88 13.85
N ASP A 255 -23.66 -7.87 14.36
CA ASP A 255 -23.14 -7.83 15.72
C ASP A 255 -23.10 -6.36 16.20
N GLU A 256 -23.31 -6.14 17.49
CA GLU A 256 -23.24 -4.81 18.09
C GLU A 256 -21.82 -4.20 18.01
N ASN A 257 -20.79 -5.05 17.96
CA ASN A 257 -19.42 -4.65 17.77
C ASN A 257 -19.05 -4.74 16.26
N PRO A 258 -18.86 -3.60 15.57
CA PRO A 258 -18.55 -3.58 14.14
C PRO A 258 -17.30 -4.38 13.75
N ALA A 259 -16.31 -4.47 14.66
CA ALA A 259 -15.10 -5.24 14.41
C ALA A 259 -15.36 -6.76 14.45
N VAL A 260 -16.23 -7.21 15.35
CA VAL A 260 -16.69 -8.61 15.40
C VAL A 260 -17.49 -8.92 14.13
N GLN A 261 -18.46 -8.08 13.77
CA GLN A 261 -19.24 -8.22 12.55
C GLN A 261 -18.36 -8.35 11.31
N ALA A 262 -17.42 -7.44 11.15
CA ALA A 262 -16.49 -7.47 10.02
C ALA A 262 -15.65 -8.77 9.98
N THR A 263 -15.25 -9.30 11.14
CA THR A 263 -14.49 -10.55 11.23
C THR A 263 -15.35 -11.77 10.85
N LEU A 264 -16.58 -11.81 11.29
CA LEU A 264 -17.56 -12.86 10.92
C LEU A 264 -17.84 -12.84 9.42
N ARG A 265 -18.14 -11.67 8.87
CA ARG A 265 -18.38 -11.45 7.44
C ARG A 265 -17.16 -11.79 6.60
N ALA A 266 -15.95 -11.46 7.04
CA ALA A 266 -14.69 -11.81 6.39
C ALA A 266 -14.51 -13.33 6.26
N MET A 267 -14.86 -14.09 7.29
CA MET A 267 -14.83 -15.56 7.23
C MET A 267 -15.84 -16.07 6.20
N PHE A 268 -17.04 -15.50 6.18
CA PHE A 268 -18.07 -15.85 5.21
C PHE A 268 -17.59 -15.60 3.76
N VAL A 269 -17.05 -14.39 3.49
CA VAL A 269 -16.50 -14.02 2.16
C VAL A 269 -15.46 -15.04 1.72
N ARG A 270 -14.49 -15.34 2.57
CA ARG A 270 -13.41 -16.26 2.23
C ARG A 270 -13.92 -17.68 1.96
N LEU A 271 -14.84 -18.18 2.77
CA LEU A 271 -15.39 -19.53 2.61
C LEU A 271 -16.29 -19.62 1.37
N TYR A 272 -17.10 -18.60 1.11
CA TYR A 272 -17.90 -18.52 -0.12
C TYR A 272 -17.00 -18.58 -1.35
N ASP A 273 -16.01 -17.68 -1.43
CA ASP A 273 -15.10 -17.59 -2.56
C ASP A 273 -14.38 -18.91 -2.83
N GLN A 274 -13.77 -19.50 -1.80
CA GLN A 274 -12.99 -20.74 -1.93
C GLN A 274 -13.86 -21.98 -2.17
N THR A 275 -15.18 -21.86 -2.01
CA THR A 275 -16.12 -22.95 -2.27
C THR A 275 -16.71 -22.87 -3.67
N TYR A 276 -17.03 -21.68 -4.14
CA TYR A 276 -17.88 -21.51 -5.34
C TYR A 276 -17.19 -20.81 -6.50
N ASN A 277 -16.15 -20.02 -6.24
CA ASN A 277 -15.43 -19.32 -7.30
C ASN A 277 -14.24 -20.12 -7.82
N LYS A 278 -13.89 -19.91 -9.09
CA LYS A 278 -12.62 -20.40 -9.63
C LYS A 278 -11.46 -19.67 -8.95
N PRO A 279 -10.37 -20.38 -8.65
CA PRO A 279 -9.23 -19.77 -7.96
C PRO A 279 -8.41 -18.82 -8.85
N ASP A 280 -8.48 -18.97 -10.17
CA ASP A 280 -7.71 -18.17 -11.13
C ASP A 280 -8.12 -16.70 -11.13
N TYR A 281 -7.19 -15.81 -11.44
CA TYR A 281 -7.42 -14.38 -11.57
C TYR A 281 -6.92 -13.85 -12.91
N LYS A 282 -7.39 -12.66 -13.29
CA LYS A 282 -7.07 -12.03 -14.56
C LYS A 282 -6.00 -10.96 -14.39
N ILE A 283 -5.22 -10.77 -15.45
CA ILE A 283 -4.38 -9.60 -15.64
C ILE A 283 -5.27 -8.37 -15.75
N VAL A 284 -4.79 -7.24 -15.23
CA VAL A 284 -5.48 -5.94 -15.30
C VAL A 284 -4.56 -4.97 -16.01
N SER A 285 -5.05 -4.34 -17.07
CA SER A 285 -4.29 -3.34 -17.83
C SER A 285 -4.06 -2.06 -17.01
N PRO A 286 -3.11 -1.20 -17.43
CA PRO A 286 -2.92 0.12 -16.81
C PRO A 286 -4.17 1.02 -16.85
N GLU A 287 -5.09 0.77 -17.76
CA GLU A 287 -6.38 1.47 -17.88
C GLU A 287 -7.47 0.87 -16.99
N GLY A 288 -7.16 -0.21 -16.25
CA GLY A 288 -8.10 -0.88 -15.35
C GLY A 288 -9.01 -1.91 -16.02
N GLU A 289 -8.71 -2.35 -17.25
CA GLU A 289 -9.49 -3.36 -17.95
C GLU A 289 -9.00 -4.78 -17.62
N PHE A 290 -9.95 -5.73 -17.49
CA PHE A 290 -9.62 -7.14 -17.31
C PHE A 290 -9.24 -7.79 -18.64
N LEU A 291 -8.06 -8.42 -18.65
CA LEU A 291 -7.51 -9.15 -19.78
C LEU A 291 -7.66 -10.67 -19.57
N GLU A 292 -6.73 -11.43 -20.13
CA GLU A 292 -6.67 -12.88 -20.00
C GLU A 292 -6.37 -13.34 -18.56
N VAL A 293 -6.51 -14.64 -18.32
CA VAL A 293 -6.13 -15.27 -17.05
C VAL A 293 -4.62 -15.18 -16.86
N ALA A 294 -4.18 -14.70 -15.71
CA ALA A 294 -2.77 -14.71 -15.33
C ALA A 294 -2.23 -16.15 -15.24
N THR A 295 -1.02 -16.35 -15.76
CA THR A 295 -0.39 -17.68 -15.79
C THR A 295 0.94 -17.66 -15.04
N ASN A 296 1.28 -18.82 -14.48
CA ASN A 296 2.61 -19.10 -13.95
C ASN A 296 3.62 -19.33 -15.08
N ALA A 297 4.91 -19.41 -14.76
CA ALA A 297 5.98 -19.65 -15.72
C ALA A 297 5.84 -20.99 -16.50
N ASP A 298 5.09 -21.94 -15.96
CA ASP A 298 4.78 -23.22 -16.60
C ASP A 298 3.50 -23.19 -17.45
N GLY A 299 2.87 -22.02 -17.62
CA GLY A 299 1.64 -21.83 -18.37
C GLY A 299 0.37 -22.23 -17.63
N THR A 300 0.45 -22.71 -16.39
CA THR A 300 -0.74 -23.01 -15.59
C THR A 300 -1.39 -21.72 -15.06
N PRO A 301 -2.75 -21.68 -14.93
CA PRO A 301 -3.43 -20.52 -14.34
C PRO A 301 -2.92 -20.18 -12.94
N SER A 302 -2.55 -18.94 -12.74
CA SER A 302 -2.19 -18.42 -11.43
C SER A 302 -3.41 -18.35 -10.51
N LYS A 303 -3.22 -18.71 -9.23
CA LYS A 303 -4.30 -18.81 -8.25
C LYS A 303 -4.23 -17.65 -7.27
N ALA A 304 -5.37 -16.97 -7.08
CA ALA A 304 -5.50 -15.95 -6.04
C ALA A 304 -5.33 -16.59 -4.65
N ALA A 305 -4.47 -15.99 -3.85
CA ALA A 305 -4.22 -16.43 -2.49
C ALA A 305 -4.74 -15.37 -1.51
N TRP A 306 -5.76 -15.73 -0.73
CA TRP A 306 -6.25 -14.86 0.33
C TRP A 306 -5.16 -14.58 1.37
N GLY A 307 -5.11 -13.34 1.84
CA GLY A 307 -4.27 -12.94 2.96
C GLY A 307 -4.81 -13.38 4.32
N SER A 308 -4.43 -12.67 5.36
CA SER A 308 -4.94 -12.90 6.72
C SER A 308 -6.43 -12.55 6.82
N LEU A 309 -7.13 -13.18 7.78
CA LEU A 309 -8.51 -12.83 8.07
C LEU A 309 -8.66 -11.34 8.45
N ASN A 310 -7.63 -10.76 9.06
CA ASN A 310 -7.58 -9.33 9.39
C ASN A 310 -7.64 -8.42 8.15
N GLU A 311 -6.94 -8.75 7.08
CA GLU A 311 -6.97 -7.97 5.83
C GLU A 311 -8.36 -8.02 5.21
N ILE A 312 -8.99 -9.19 5.20
CA ILE A 312 -10.36 -9.36 4.71
C ILE A 312 -11.35 -8.61 5.62
N SER A 313 -11.17 -8.65 6.94
CA SER A 313 -12.00 -7.91 7.89
C SER A 313 -11.92 -6.39 7.65
N LYS A 314 -10.74 -5.86 7.35
CA LYS A 314 -10.57 -4.44 7.00
C LYS A 314 -11.29 -4.07 5.71
N ALA A 315 -11.22 -4.94 4.71
CA ALA A 315 -11.94 -4.73 3.45
C ALA A 315 -13.45 -4.73 3.65
N VAL A 316 -13.98 -5.70 4.39
CA VAL A 316 -15.40 -5.77 4.75
C VAL A 316 -15.82 -4.54 5.58
N ALA A 317 -15.04 -4.17 6.59
CA ALA A 317 -15.31 -2.98 7.39
C ALA A 317 -15.28 -1.68 6.57
N SER A 318 -14.47 -1.62 5.51
CA SER A 318 -14.48 -0.47 4.57
C SER A 318 -15.78 -0.39 3.78
N ILE A 319 -16.39 -1.54 3.43
CA ILE A 319 -17.73 -1.57 2.82
C ILE A 319 -18.78 -1.13 3.84
N ASP A 320 -18.73 -1.70 5.05
CA ASP A 320 -19.68 -1.40 6.14
C ASP A 320 -19.58 0.07 6.60
N ALA A 321 -18.45 0.72 6.39
CA ALA A 321 -18.27 2.16 6.67
C ALA A 321 -19.13 3.07 5.77
N ALA A 322 -19.67 2.53 4.66
CA ALA A 322 -20.59 3.26 3.77
C ALA A 322 -20.08 4.67 3.37
N GLY A 323 -18.79 4.80 3.09
CA GLY A 323 -18.15 6.04 2.68
C GLY A 323 -17.66 6.94 3.83
N ASP A 324 -17.84 6.56 5.09
CA ASP A 324 -17.31 7.34 6.22
C ASP A 324 -15.78 7.31 6.24
N VAL A 325 -15.19 8.43 5.84
CA VAL A 325 -13.75 8.61 5.68
C VAL A 325 -12.99 8.47 7.01
N ASN A 326 -13.61 8.88 8.13
CA ASN A 326 -13.00 8.73 9.46
C ASN A 326 -12.82 7.26 9.83
N THR A 327 -13.85 6.46 9.61
CA THR A 327 -13.77 5.01 9.84
C THR A 327 -12.77 4.36 8.90
N ILE A 328 -12.78 4.70 7.61
CA ILE A 328 -11.83 4.18 6.63
C ILE A 328 -10.39 4.54 7.02
N SER A 329 -10.14 5.79 7.43
CA SER A 329 -8.83 6.23 7.92
C SER A 329 -8.34 5.39 9.10
N ARG A 330 -9.22 5.09 10.08
CA ARG A 330 -8.87 4.22 11.20
C ARG A 330 -8.52 2.80 10.74
N LEU A 331 -9.29 2.26 9.79
CA LEU A 331 -9.09 0.90 9.26
C LEU A 331 -7.75 0.75 8.53
N MET A 332 -7.26 1.79 7.85
CA MET A 332 -5.93 1.75 7.20
C MET A 332 -4.79 1.60 8.25
N GLY A 333 -5.01 1.99 9.49
CA GLY A 333 -4.06 1.84 10.60
C GLY A 333 -2.78 2.67 10.43
N GLU A 334 -1.71 2.27 11.10
CA GLU A 334 -0.42 2.99 11.12
C GLU A 334 0.48 2.68 9.90
N ARG A 335 -0.04 2.00 8.89
CA ARG A 335 0.77 1.54 7.76
C ARG A 335 0.83 2.61 6.67
N HIS A 336 1.94 3.33 6.58
CA HIS A 336 2.16 4.38 5.59
C HIS A 336 1.90 3.91 4.16
N LYS A 337 2.40 2.73 3.78
CA LYS A 337 2.15 2.14 2.45
C LYS A 337 0.67 2.05 2.14
N VAL A 338 -0.13 1.52 3.06
CA VAL A 338 -1.58 1.31 2.85
C VAL A 338 -2.31 2.64 2.74
N ARG A 339 -1.96 3.64 3.57
CA ARG A 339 -2.57 4.98 3.56
C ARG A 339 -2.23 5.73 2.27
N ASN A 340 -0.96 5.74 1.85
CA ASN A 340 -0.56 6.33 0.57
C ASN A 340 -1.21 5.60 -0.61
N PHE A 341 -1.33 4.27 -0.55
CA PHE A 341 -1.97 3.49 -1.61
C PHE A 341 -3.46 3.83 -1.74
N TYR A 342 -4.16 3.95 -0.61
CA TYR A 342 -5.53 4.44 -0.59
C TYR A 342 -5.65 5.81 -1.28
N ASN A 343 -4.83 6.79 -0.88
CA ASN A 343 -4.87 8.13 -1.45
C ASN A 343 -4.55 8.15 -2.95
N ASN A 344 -3.55 7.40 -3.39
CA ASN A 344 -3.18 7.31 -4.80
C ASN A 344 -4.26 6.65 -5.67
N ILE A 345 -5.03 5.70 -5.14
CA ILE A 345 -6.20 5.12 -5.80
C ILE A 345 -7.34 6.14 -5.84
N TYR A 346 -7.64 6.75 -4.69
CA TYR A 346 -8.77 7.66 -4.56
C TYR A 346 -8.60 8.93 -5.39
N ASP A 347 -7.41 9.52 -5.35
CA ASP A 347 -7.09 10.76 -6.06
C ASP A 347 -5.75 10.66 -6.82
N PRO A 348 -5.75 10.00 -7.98
CA PRO A 348 -4.54 9.79 -8.75
C PRO A 348 -3.95 11.06 -9.36
N ASN A 349 -4.67 12.16 -9.41
CA ASN A 349 -4.21 13.41 -9.99
C ASN A 349 -3.84 14.47 -8.93
N SER A 350 -3.83 14.09 -7.67
CA SER A 350 -3.46 14.96 -6.57
C SER A 350 -2.01 15.44 -6.69
N SER A 351 -1.81 16.73 -6.50
CA SER A 351 -0.48 17.34 -6.32
C SER A 351 0.05 17.22 -4.89
N PHE A 352 -0.67 16.54 -4.00
CA PHE A 352 -0.35 16.41 -2.57
C PHE A 352 1.01 15.73 -2.32
N GLY A 353 1.45 14.85 -3.22
CA GLY A 353 2.75 14.21 -3.12
C GLY A 353 2.73 12.84 -2.43
N ASP A 354 1.57 12.19 -2.34
CA ASP A 354 1.48 10.80 -1.88
C ASP A 354 2.28 9.88 -2.80
N VAL A 355 3.03 8.97 -2.20
CA VAL A 355 3.76 7.94 -2.93
C VAL A 355 3.77 6.63 -2.16
N THR A 356 3.45 5.53 -2.84
CA THR A 356 3.35 4.21 -2.24
C THR A 356 4.71 3.52 -2.26
N ILE A 357 5.42 3.52 -1.14
CA ILE A 357 6.72 2.85 -1.00
C ILE A 357 6.50 1.42 -0.54
N ASP A 358 6.53 0.50 -1.48
CA ASP A 358 6.45 -0.95 -1.25
C ASP A 358 7.81 -1.63 -1.44
N THR A 359 7.83 -2.97 -1.47
CA THR A 359 9.05 -3.76 -1.71
C THR A 359 9.73 -3.38 -3.03
N HIS A 360 8.95 -3.18 -4.09
CA HIS A 360 9.51 -2.84 -5.41
C HIS A 360 10.01 -1.40 -5.45
N ALA A 361 9.34 -0.49 -4.76
CA ALA A 361 9.79 0.89 -4.65
C ALA A 361 11.15 0.99 -3.91
N VAL A 362 11.33 0.20 -2.85
CA VAL A 362 12.64 0.09 -2.16
C VAL A 362 13.68 -0.53 -3.09
N ALA A 363 13.33 -1.62 -3.79
CA ALA A 363 14.22 -2.29 -4.74
C ALA A 363 14.66 -1.35 -5.89
N ALA A 364 13.73 -0.54 -6.41
CA ALA A 364 14.03 0.46 -7.44
C ALA A 364 14.96 1.55 -6.90
N GLY A 365 14.66 2.11 -5.73
CA GLY A 365 15.50 3.14 -5.12
C GLY A 365 16.91 2.68 -4.80
N LEU A 366 17.10 1.41 -4.45
CA LEU A 366 18.41 0.82 -4.19
C LEU A 366 19.04 0.14 -5.41
N LEU A 367 18.30 0.02 -6.50
CA LEU A 367 18.69 -0.72 -7.71
C LEU A 367 19.24 -2.12 -7.37
N ARG A 368 18.48 -2.86 -6.56
CA ARG A 368 18.85 -4.20 -6.05
C ARG A 368 17.68 -5.19 -6.14
N PRO A 369 17.96 -6.50 -6.35
CA PRO A 369 16.95 -7.56 -6.46
C PRO A 369 16.37 -7.94 -5.08
N LEU A 370 15.68 -7.01 -4.42
CA LEU A 370 15.12 -7.20 -3.09
C LEU A 370 13.79 -7.96 -3.12
N SER A 371 13.52 -8.65 -2.02
CA SER A 371 12.26 -9.35 -1.75
C SER A 371 11.61 -8.81 -0.48
N GLY A 372 10.36 -9.23 -0.20
CA GLY A 372 9.65 -8.83 1.02
C GLY A 372 10.33 -9.23 2.34
N ASN A 373 11.34 -10.11 2.29
CA ASN A 373 12.12 -10.54 3.45
C ASN A 373 13.50 -9.86 3.53
N SER A 374 13.80 -8.95 2.61
CA SER A 374 15.06 -8.21 2.62
C SER A 374 15.09 -7.21 3.77
N LEU A 375 16.27 -7.04 4.36
CA LEU A 375 16.46 -6.19 5.53
C LEU A 375 16.10 -4.72 5.23
N GLU A 376 16.48 -4.22 4.07
CA GLU A 376 16.21 -2.86 3.62
C GLU A 376 14.70 -2.61 3.46
N VAL A 377 13.94 -3.62 3.03
CA VAL A 377 12.47 -3.56 2.97
C VAL A 377 11.87 -3.54 4.37
N ASP A 378 12.39 -4.33 5.30
CA ASP A 378 11.97 -4.27 6.70
C ASP A 378 12.28 -2.92 7.34
N HIS A 379 13.45 -2.32 7.05
CA HIS A 379 13.81 -0.98 7.52
C HIS A 379 12.89 0.12 6.97
N ASN A 380 12.32 -0.06 5.79
CA ASN A 380 11.36 0.91 5.25
C ASN A 380 10.07 0.99 6.10
N PHE A 381 9.69 -0.11 6.77
CA PHE A 381 8.42 -0.18 7.50
C PHE A 381 8.57 -0.20 9.02
N LYS A 382 9.78 -0.44 9.54
CA LYS A 382 10.02 -0.68 10.97
C LYS A 382 11.31 -0.03 11.42
N ASN A 383 11.35 0.39 12.67
CA ASN A 383 12.57 0.83 13.35
C ASN A 383 13.38 -0.39 13.81
N GLN A 384 13.96 -1.13 12.89
CA GLN A 384 14.63 -2.38 13.13
C GLN A 384 16.13 -2.26 12.81
N ALA A 385 16.99 -2.67 13.74
CA ALA A 385 18.42 -2.70 13.51
C ALA A 385 18.85 -3.86 12.63
N ILE A 386 19.97 -3.68 11.93
CA ILE A 386 20.75 -4.73 11.30
C ILE A 386 21.19 -5.74 12.37
N LYS A 387 21.30 -7.00 11.96
CA LYS A 387 21.64 -8.16 12.79
C LYS A 387 22.62 -7.84 13.92
N GLY A 388 22.18 -7.97 15.18
CA GLY A 388 22.99 -7.77 16.37
C GLY A 388 22.94 -6.39 17.03
N ARG A 389 22.28 -5.42 16.42
CA ARG A 389 22.09 -4.08 17.01
C ARG A 389 20.63 -3.93 17.41
N GLY A 390 20.20 -3.94 18.56
CA GLY A 390 18.84 -3.86 19.08
C GLY A 390 17.76 -3.19 18.17
N THR A 391 16.52 -3.33 18.56
CA THR A 391 15.40 -2.62 17.91
C THR A 391 14.99 -1.45 18.77
N THR A 392 14.66 -0.29 18.21
CA THR A 392 13.93 0.74 18.95
C THR A 392 12.47 0.28 19.10
N LYS A 393 12.04 0.05 20.33
CA LYS A 393 10.62 -0.17 20.63
C LYS A 393 9.94 1.20 20.63
N GLY A 394 8.91 1.34 19.85
CA GLY A 394 8.01 2.47 19.92
C GLY A 394 7.60 2.99 18.55
N SER A 395 6.35 3.44 18.44
CA SER A 395 5.95 4.37 17.41
C SER A 395 6.69 5.68 17.65
N ALA A 396 7.23 6.29 16.63
CA ALA A 396 7.69 7.66 16.71
C ALA A 396 6.57 8.54 17.26
N LYS A 397 6.91 9.58 18.02
CA LYS A 397 5.94 10.60 18.46
C LYS A 397 5.13 11.17 17.29
N THR A 398 5.72 11.16 16.12
CA THR A 398 5.15 11.62 14.86
C THR A 398 4.34 10.56 14.11
N GLY A 399 4.31 9.29 14.55
CA GLY A 399 3.72 8.17 13.82
C GLY A 399 4.53 7.69 12.62
N VAL A 400 5.69 8.28 12.34
CA VAL A 400 6.62 7.84 11.28
C VAL A 400 7.53 6.76 11.82
N SER A 401 7.69 5.66 11.08
CA SER A 401 8.60 4.58 11.45
C SER A 401 9.40 4.11 10.23
N GLY A 402 10.62 3.62 10.48
CA GLY A 402 11.52 3.17 9.44
C GLY A 402 12.03 4.29 8.52
N ASN A 403 12.50 3.89 7.36
CA ASN A 403 13.09 4.78 6.36
C ASN A 403 12.09 5.30 5.32
N TYR A 404 10.80 5.06 5.50
CA TYR A 404 9.77 5.41 4.52
C TYR A 404 9.85 6.86 4.06
N GLY A 405 10.07 7.80 4.99
CA GLY A 405 10.16 9.23 4.68
C GLY A 405 11.36 9.59 3.79
N LEU A 406 12.49 8.90 3.93
CA LEU A 406 13.67 9.11 3.07
C LEU A 406 13.38 8.69 1.61
N TYR A 407 12.78 7.51 1.42
CA TYR A 407 12.38 7.06 0.09
C TYR A 407 11.30 7.97 -0.49
N ALA A 408 10.28 8.33 0.28
CA ALA A 408 9.20 9.21 -0.19
C ALA A 408 9.76 10.56 -0.67
N GLU A 409 10.72 11.14 0.05
CA GLU A 409 11.39 12.37 -0.35
C GLU A 409 12.17 12.20 -1.65
N ALA A 410 12.94 11.11 -1.79
CA ALA A 410 13.69 10.81 -3.02
C ALA A 410 12.77 10.67 -4.24
N TYR A 411 11.62 9.98 -4.08
CA TYR A 411 10.62 9.86 -5.14
C TYR A 411 10.02 11.20 -5.55
N ARG A 412 9.75 12.10 -4.59
CA ARG A 412 9.24 13.45 -4.88
C ARG A 412 10.26 14.27 -5.65
N ARG A 413 11.54 14.23 -5.24
CA ARG A 413 12.62 14.94 -5.94
C ARG A 413 12.84 14.40 -7.34
N ALA A 414 12.90 13.08 -7.52
CA ALA A 414 13.02 12.45 -8.84
C ALA A 414 11.84 12.79 -9.76
N ALA A 415 10.62 12.77 -9.22
CA ALA A 415 9.42 13.14 -9.96
C ALA A 415 9.44 14.61 -10.40
N ALA A 416 9.88 15.51 -9.51
CA ALA A 416 10.01 16.94 -9.82
C ALA A 416 10.99 17.19 -10.96
N GLU A 417 12.14 16.49 -11.01
CA GLU A 417 13.12 16.60 -12.10
C GLU A 417 12.60 16.11 -13.44
N ARG A 418 11.55 15.28 -13.46
CA ARG A 418 10.91 14.79 -14.70
C ARG A 418 9.53 15.41 -14.93
N GLU A 419 9.15 16.42 -14.15
CA GLU A 419 7.86 17.13 -14.25
C GLU A 419 6.65 16.18 -14.23
N ILE A 420 6.72 15.14 -13.37
CA ILE A 420 5.65 14.16 -13.18
C ILE A 420 5.26 14.06 -11.69
N LEU A 421 4.15 13.41 -11.40
CA LEU A 421 3.73 13.17 -10.03
C LEU A 421 4.57 12.07 -9.35
N PRO A 422 4.82 12.14 -8.03
CA PRO A 422 5.59 11.12 -7.30
C PRO A 422 5.05 9.69 -7.48
N ARG A 423 3.73 9.50 -7.51
CA ARG A 423 3.09 8.22 -7.81
C ARG A 423 3.35 7.73 -9.23
N GLN A 424 3.51 8.64 -10.19
CA GLN A 424 3.86 8.28 -11.58
C GLN A 424 5.32 7.83 -11.67
N MET A 425 6.23 8.52 -10.98
CA MET A 425 7.62 8.06 -10.84
C MET A 425 7.64 6.66 -10.21
N GLN A 426 6.82 6.42 -9.17
CA GLN A 426 6.73 5.13 -8.51
C GLN A 426 6.21 4.04 -9.45
N SER A 427 5.15 4.26 -10.21
CA SER A 427 4.62 3.24 -11.12
C SER A 427 5.56 2.95 -12.31
N ILE A 428 6.25 3.95 -12.86
CA ILE A 428 7.26 3.75 -13.92
C ILE A 428 8.43 2.90 -13.41
N THR A 429 9.01 3.28 -12.28
CA THR A 429 10.18 2.58 -11.72
C THR A 429 9.80 1.21 -11.12
N TRP A 430 8.54 1.02 -10.71
CA TRP A 430 7.99 -0.28 -10.31
C TRP A 430 7.99 -1.27 -11.48
N GLU A 431 7.54 -0.83 -12.66
CA GLU A 431 7.62 -1.65 -13.87
C GLU A 431 9.08 -1.92 -14.27
N ALA A 432 9.92 -0.88 -14.27
CA ALA A 432 11.33 -1.03 -14.61
C ALA A 432 12.04 -2.06 -13.72
N VAL A 433 11.87 -1.99 -12.40
CA VAL A 433 12.55 -2.89 -11.47
C VAL A 433 11.99 -4.32 -11.52
N ARG A 434 10.73 -4.49 -11.83
CA ARG A 434 10.14 -5.83 -12.05
C ARG A 434 10.66 -6.47 -13.32
N GLY A 435 10.81 -5.69 -14.40
CA GLY A 435 11.44 -6.13 -15.62
C GLY A 435 12.92 -6.47 -15.42
N LEU A 436 13.63 -5.64 -14.68
CA LEU A 436 15.06 -5.83 -14.40
C LEU A 436 15.32 -7.03 -13.49
N PHE A 437 14.54 -7.19 -12.42
CA PHE A 437 14.68 -8.26 -11.43
C PHE A 437 13.40 -9.10 -11.30
N PRO A 438 13.04 -9.90 -12.31
CA PRO A 438 11.89 -10.78 -12.22
C PRO A 438 12.08 -11.82 -11.11
N ASP A 439 11.00 -12.47 -10.66
CA ASP A 439 11.04 -13.42 -9.54
C ASP A 439 12.03 -14.54 -9.74
N LYS A 440 12.16 -15.04 -10.97
CA LYS A 440 13.17 -16.05 -11.33
C LYS A 440 14.60 -15.54 -11.12
N PHE A 441 14.87 -14.27 -11.38
CA PHE A 441 16.17 -13.65 -11.13
C PHE A 441 16.42 -13.55 -9.61
N LYS A 442 15.45 -13.05 -8.85
CA LYS A 442 15.55 -12.90 -7.39
C LYS A 442 15.67 -14.23 -6.64
N ALA A 443 15.10 -15.32 -7.19
CA ALA A 443 15.20 -16.64 -6.61
C ALA A 443 16.61 -17.27 -6.73
N SER A 444 17.47 -16.74 -7.58
CA SER A 444 18.85 -17.20 -7.76
C SER A 444 19.79 -16.50 -6.79
N ALA A 445 20.29 -17.22 -5.78
CA ALA A 445 21.30 -16.71 -4.84
C ALA A 445 22.55 -16.16 -5.55
N LYS A 446 22.94 -16.80 -6.69
CA LYS A 446 24.07 -16.33 -7.50
C LYS A 446 23.78 -14.96 -8.12
N ASN A 447 22.60 -14.76 -8.70
CA ASN A 447 22.24 -13.46 -9.30
C ASN A 447 22.24 -12.32 -8.26
N VAL A 448 21.68 -12.61 -7.07
CA VAL A 448 21.66 -11.63 -5.96
C VAL A 448 23.09 -11.32 -5.53
N ALA A 449 23.94 -12.33 -5.33
CA ALA A 449 25.33 -12.16 -4.94
C ALA A 449 26.15 -11.37 -5.98
N ASP A 450 25.92 -11.62 -7.28
CA ASP A 450 26.61 -10.90 -8.35
C ASP A 450 26.25 -9.39 -8.34
N ILE A 451 24.97 -9.04 -8.13
CA ILE A 451 24.56 -7.63 -7.97
C ILE A 451 25.16 -7.01 -6.70
N ASP A 452 25.15 -7.73 -5.59
CA ASP A 452 25.74 -7.26 -4.34
C ASP A 452 27.25 -7.04 -4.47
N ALA A 453 27.97 -7.89 -5.22
CA ALA A 453 29.39 -7.71 -5.51
C ALA A 453 29.67 -6.45 -6.33
N ILE A 454 28.83 -6.13 -7.34
CA ILE A 454 28.95 -4.88 -8.11
C ILE A 454 28.80 -3.68 -7.17
N TRP A 455 27.78 -3.67 -6.31
CA TRP A 455 27.58 -2.60 -5.33
C TRP A 455 28.72 -2.53 -4.31
N GLN A 456 29.30 -3.67 -3.91
CA GLN A 456 30.46 -3.69 -3.01
C GLN A 456 31.70 -3.04 -3.66
N SER A 457 31.93 -3.26 -4.96
CA SER A 457 33.00 -2.58 -5.69
C SER A 457 32.80 -1.06 -5.71
N TYR A 458 31.56 -0.58 -5.88
CA TYR A 458 31.23 0.83 -5.73
C TYR A 458 31.51 1.33 -4.31
N LYS A 459 31.07 0.58 -3.29
CA LYS A 459 31.27 0.94 -1.88
C LYS A 459 32.75 1.06 -1.52
N ASN A 460 33.58 0.20 -2.09
CA ASN A 460 35.03 0.21 -1.91
C ASN A 460 35.72 1.35 -2.67
N GLY A 461 35.05 1.99 -3.62
CA GLY A 461 35.65 3.00 -4.50
C GLY A 461 36.36 2.44 -5.72
N ASP A 462 36.17 1.16 -6.05
CA ASP A 462 36.81 0.50 -7.19
C ASP A 462 36.17 0.96 -8.52
N ILE A 463 34.87 1.29 -8.50
CA ILE A 463 34.10 1.78 -9.64
C ILE A 463 33.22 2.97 -9.24
N GLU A 464 32.86 3.81 -10.22
CA GLU A 464 31.96 4.94 -10.02
C GLU A 464 30.50 4.56 -10.17
N LEU A 465 29.58 5.45 -9.78
CA LEU A 465 28.15 5.15 -9.67
C LEU A 465 27.51 4.84 -11.04
N ASP A 466 27.87 5.56 -12.09
CA ASP A 466 27.32 5.34 -13.43
C ASP A 466 27.77 3.98 -14.01
N GLU A 467 29.03 3.62 -13.79
CA GLU A 467 29.55 2.30 -14.15
C GLU A 467 28.84 1.20 -13.33
N THR A 468 28.57 1.43 -12.06
CA THR A 468 27.83 0.50 -11.20
C THR A 468 26.44 0.23 -11.76
N ARG A 469 25.68 1.29 -12.13
CA ARG A 469 24.34 1.17 -12.71
C ARG A 469 24.38 0.41 -14.04
N ARG A 470 25.36 0.73 -14.89
CA ARG A 470 25.55 0.04 -16.17
C ARG A 470 25.79 -1.45 -15.98
N LEU A 471 26.69 -1.83 -15.06
CA LEU A 471 27.00 -3.23 -14.75
C LEU A 471 25.83 -3.98 -14.13
N VAL A 472 25.05 -3.34 -13.24
CA VAL A 472 23.81 -3.91 -12.69
C VAL A 472 22.82 -4.19 -13.80
N ASN A 473 22.60 -3.22 -14.70
CA ASN A 473 21.69 -3.35 -15.83
C ASN A 473 22.11 -4.48 -16.77
N GLU A 474 23.38 -4.53 -17.15
CA GLU A 474 23.93 -5.60 -17.99
C GLU A 474 23.80 -6.98 -17.32
N ARG A 475 24.13 -7.08 -16.01
CA ARG A 475 24.03 -8.36 -15.28
C ARG A 475 22.60 -8.86 -15.19
N ALA A 476 21.62 -7.95 -15.15
CA ALA A 476 20.20 -8.26 -15.14
C ALA A 476 19.59 -8.42 -16.55
N ASN A 477 20.35 -8.29 -17.61
CA ASN A 477 19.93 -8.32 -19.02
C ASN A 477 19.04 -7.15 -19.46
N GLY A 478 19.20 -6.01 -18.82
CA GLY A 478 18.47 -4.78 -19.14
C GLY A 478 17.05 -4.72 -18.59
N VAL A 479 16.44 -3.54 -18.69
CA VAL A 479 15.03 -3.32 -18.37
C VAL A 479 14.18 -3.91 -19.50
N ASN A 480 13.52 -5.02 -19.23
CA ASN A 480 12.66 -5.71 -20.19
C ASN A 480 11.29 -5.03 -20.32
N ALA A 481 10.54 -5.45 -21.35
CA ALA A 481 9.16 -5.02 -21.53
C ALA A 481 8.28 -5.32 -20.29
N PRO A 482 7.19 -4.57 -20.12
CA PRO A 482 6.28 -4.76 -19.00
C PRO A 482 5.70 -6.17 -18.91
N THR A 483 5.44 -6.62 -17.71
CA THR A 483 4.97 -7.98 -17.42
C THR A 483 3.51 -8.25 -17.82
N TRP A 484 2.81 -7.27 -18.37
CA TRP A 484 1.44 -7.43 -18.90
C TRP A 484 1.38 -7.50 -20.44
N GLU A 485 2.49 -7.45 -21.14
CA GLU A 485 2.57 -7.66 -22.60
C GLU A 485 2.67 -9.13 -22.97
#